data_dc19582d13ec6bf6d33499a318c00c0a
#
_entry.id   dc19582d13ec6bf6d33499a318c00c0a
#
_cell.length_a   1.000
_cell.length_b   1.000
_cell.length_c   1.000
_cell.angle_alpha   90.00
_cell.angle_beta   90.00
_cell.angle_gamma   90.00
#
_symmetry.space_group_name_H-M   'P 1'
#
loop_
_entity.id
_entity.type
_entity.pdbx_description
1 polymer ?
#
loop_
_entity_poly.entity_id
_entity_poly.type
_entity_poly.pdbx_seq_one_letter_code
_entity_poly.pdbx_strand_id
1 'polypeptide(L)'
;MKSEFEDTHSESQNIDLTRTAYPIPLGSRHPLSLVKNEICDIFARLGFSIAEGPEIEDDWHVFSALNFAEDHPARDMQDTFFIQRSPDILLRTHTSSVQTRTMEHSQPPIRIICPGRVYRNEAISYRAHCFFHQVEALYIDKNVSFADLKQALLYFAKEMFGSETQIRLRPSYFPFTEPSAEMDISCNICGGKGCAFCKHTGWVEILGCGMVAVSYTHLTLPTI
;
A
#
# COMPACT_ATOMS: atom_id res chain seq x y z
N MET A 1 56.69 0.19 -55.91
CA MET A 1 55.83 1.00 -55.06
C MET A 1 55.60 0.21 -53.81
N LYS A 2 56.37 0.50 -52.76
CA LYS A 2 56.16 -0.03 -51.43
C LYS A 2 55.38 1.01 -50.65
N SER A 3 54.20 0.69 -50.16
CA SER A 3 53.42 1.55 -49.27
C SER A 3 53.93 1.34 -47.84
N GLU A 4 54.48 2.36 -47.26
CA GLU A 4 54.81 2.45 -45.84
C GLU A 4 53.51 2.51 -45.05
N PHE A 5 53.30 1.48 -44.22
CA PHE A 5 52.32 1.56 -43.13
C PHE A 5 52.99 2.29 -41.97
N GLU A 6 52.54 3.51 -41.69
CA GLU A 6 52.89 4.22 -40.46
C GLU A 6 52.20 3.53 -39.27
N ASP A 7 52.99 2.92 -38.41
CA ASP A 7 52.59 2.46 -37.09
C ASP A 7 52.26 3.68 -36.23
N THR A 8 50.98 3.99 -36.10
CA THR A 8 50.52 4.92 -35.10
C THR A 8 50.62 4.25 -33.72
N HIS A 9 51.73 4.48 -33.05
CA HIS A 9 51.88 4.18 -31.64
C HIS A 9 50.77 4.94 -30.86
N SER A 10 49.72 4.26 -30.48
CA SER A 10 48.81 4.75 -29.47
C SER A 10 49.60 4.88 -28.16
N GLU A 11 49.87 6.09 -27.71
CA GLU A 11 50.35 6.35 -26.38
C GLU A 11 49.35 5.71 -25.38
N SER A 12 49.75 4.63 -24.78
CA SER A 12 49.00 4.05 -23.65
C SER A 12 49.02 5.10 -22.54
N GLN A 13 47.90 5.81 -22.39
CA GLN A 13 47.70 6.67 -21.23
C GLN A 13 47.83 5.77 -19.99
N ASN A 14 48.95 5.91 -19.29
CA ASN A 14 49.16 5.28 -18.00
C ASN A 14 48.10 5.84 -17.02
N ILE A 15 46.96 5.18 -16.93
CA ILE A 15 45.93 5.50 -15.97
C ILE A 15 46.49 5.15 -14.58
N ASP A 16 46.69 6.16 -13.76
CA ASP A 16 47.13 6.01 -12.39
C ASP A 16 46.03 5.34 -11.57
N LEU A 17 46.12 4.04 -11.38
CA LEU A 17 45.17 3.23 -10.59
C LEU A 17 45.28 3.46 -9.07
N THR A 18 46.28 4.22 -8.61
CA THR A 18 46.42 4.59 -7.18
C THR A 18 45.63 5.85 -6.83
N ARG A 19 45.10 6.54 -7.83
CA ARG A 19 44.27 7.72 -7.65
C ARG A 19 42.97 7.33 -6.97
N THR A 20 42.70 7.88 -5.81
CA THR A 20 41.40 7.72 -5.14
C THR A 20 40.27 8.13 -6.10
N ALA A 21 39.33 7.23 -6.32
CA ALA A 21 38.15 7.55 -7.10
C ALA A 21 37.47 8.80 -6.51
N TYR A 22 37.11 9.75 -7.36
CA TYR A 22 36.31 10.89 -6.91
C TYR A 22 35.08 10.34 -6.20
N PRO A 23 34.79 10.74 -4.96
CA PRO A 23 33.61 10.26 -4.26
C PRO A 23 32.38 10.76 -5.03
N ILE A 24 31.79 9.86 -5.80
CA ILE A 24 30.49 10.13 -6.42
C ILE A 24 29.48 10.11 -5.27
N PRO A 25 28.79 11.22 -4.97
CA PRO A 25 27.77 11.21 -3.94
C PRO A 25 26.68 10.22 -4.36
N LEU A 26 26.57 9.12 -3.63
CA LEU A 26 25.48 8.17 -3.83
C LEU A 26 24.18 8.86 -3.46
N GLY A 27 23.22 8.84 -4.38
CA GLY A 27 21.87 9.28 -4.09
C GLY A 27 21.22 8.42 -3.00
N SER A 28 20.25 8.97 -2.28
CA SER A 28 19.44 8.24 -1.31
C SER A 28 18.02 8.00 -1.85
N ARG A 29 17.39 6.91 -1.39
CA ARG A 29 15.98 6.65 -1.70
C ARG A 29 15.08 7.52 -0.81
N HIS A 30 13.96 7.95 -1.35
CA HIS A 30 12.96 8.68 -0.57
C HIS A 30 12.42 7.81 0.58
N PRO A 31 12.19 8.34 1.79
CA PRO A 31 11.68 7.58 2.93
C PRO A 31 10.42 6.75 2.63
N LEU A 32 9.45 7.31 1.89
CA LEU A 32 8.26 6.57 1.47
C LEU A 32 8.58 5.32 0.63
N SER A 33 9.61 5.39 -0.23
CA SER A 33 10.04 4.23 -1.02
C SER A 33 10.67 3.15 -0.14
N LEU A 34 11.42 3.54 0.89
CA LEU A 34 11.99 2.61 1.85
C LEU A 34 10.90 1.90 2.64
N VAL A 35 9.96 2.65 3.23
CA VAL A 35 8.84 2.10 4.00
C VAL A 35 7.95 1.20 3.13
N LYS A 36 7.60 1.64 1.90
CA LYS A 36 6.84 0.81 0.96
C LYS A 36 7.52 -0.53 0.70
N ASN A 37 8.82 -0.51 0.40
CA ASN A 37 9.57 -1.73 0.12
C ASN A 37 9.63 -2.65 1.35
N GLU A 38 9.84 -2.09 2.54
CA GLU A 38 9.85 -2.85 3.80
C GLU A 38 8.50 -3.54 4.06
N ILE A 39 7.38 -2.84 3.86
CA ILE A 39 6.04 -3.43 3.95
C ILE A 39 5.90 -4.57 2.92
N CYS A 40 6.30 -4.33 1.66
CA CYS A 40 6.23 -5.36 0.61
C CYS A 40 7.05 -6.60 0.98
N ASP A 41 8.26 -6.43 1.51
CA ASP A 41 9.15 -7.52 1.91
C ASP A 41 8.57 -8.32 3.10
N ILE A 42 7.92 -7.65 4.07
CA ILE A 42 7.24 -8.30 5.19
C ILE A 42 6.11 -9.20 4.67
N PHE A 43 5.25 -8.69 3.80
CA PHE A 43 4.14 -9.46 3.25
C PHE A 43 4.59 -10.53 2.26
N ALA A 44 5.68 -10.31 1.51
CA ALA A 44 6.28 -11.35 0.65
C ALA A 44 6.69 -12.60 1.45
N ARG A 45 7.22 -12.41 2.68
CA ARG A 45 7.53 -13.53 3.59
C ARG A 45 6.30 -14.29 4.06
N LEU A 46 5.12 -13.66 4.03
CA LEU A 46 3.83 -14.30 4.29
C LEU A 46 3.20 -14.93 3.01
N GLY A 47 3.91 -14.88 1.88
CA GLY A 47 3.44 -15.43 0.61
C GLY A 47 2.49 -14.53 -0.17
N PHE A 48 2.48 -13.23 0.09
CA PHE A 48 1.73 -12.25 -0.70
C PHE A 48 2.53 -11.83 -1.93
N SER A 49 1.86 -11.65 -3.05
CA SER A 49 2.39 -11.04 -4.27
C SER A 49 1.93 -9.59 -4.39
N ILE A 50 2.70 -8.77 -5.13
CA ILE A 50 2.33 -7.38 -5.39
C ILE A 50 1.36 -7.36 -6.56
N ALA A 51 0.23 -6.67 -6.40
CA ALA A 51 -0.71 -6.33 -7.47
C ALA A 51 -0.72 -4.81 -7.66
N GLU A 52 -0.66 -4.37 -8.91
CA GLU A 52 -0.70 -2.96 -9.29
C GLU A 52 -1.92 -2.68 -10.17
N GLY A 53 -2.41 -1.45 -10.14
CA GLY A 53 -3.54 -1.00 -10.95
C GLY A 53 -3.47 0.50 -11.23
N PRO A 54 -4.35 1.00 -12.10
CA PRO A 54 -4.35 2.39 -12.53
C PRO A 54 -4.69 3.36 -11.38
N GLU A 55 -4.18 4.58 -11.47
CA GLU A 55 -4.55 5.67 -10.54
C GLU A 55 -5.85 6.37 -10.99
N ILE A 56 -6.14 6.35 -12.30
CA ILE A 56 -7.39 6.83 -12.88
C ILE A 56 -8.34 5.65 -13.02
N GLU A 57 -9.49 5.74 -12.37
CA GLU A 57 -10.44 4.65 -12.23
C GLU A 57 -11.86 5.09 -12.57
N ASP A 58 -12.72 4.12 -12.80
CA ASP A 58 -14.17 4.33 -12.89
C ASP A 58 -14.85 4.18 -11.53
N ASP A 59 -16.08 4.65 -11.43
CA ASP A 59 -16.90 4.56 -10.22
C ASP A 59 -17.12 3.11 -9.76
N TRP A 60 -17.25 2.18 -10.71
CA TRP A 60 -17.49 0.77 -10.38
C TRP A 60 -16.39 0.20 -9.50
N HIS A 61 -15.14 0.30 -9.92
CA HIS A 61 -14.00 -0.28 -9.22
C HIS A 61 -13.67 0.45 -7.90
N VAL A 62 -14.00 1.75 -7.81
CA VAL A 62 -13.70 2.52 -6.59
C VAL A 62 -14.81 2.41 -5.55
N PHE A 63 -16.07 2.35 -5.97
CA PHE A 63 -17.19 2.43 -5.04
C PHE A 63 -18.21 1.30 -5.18
N SER A 64 -18.79 1.09 -6.35
CA SER A 64 -19.95 0.21 -6.50
C SER A 64 -19.61 -1.24 -6.19
N ALA A 65 -18.49 -1.75 -6.70
CA ALA A 65 -18.01 -3.10 -6.42
C ALA A 65 -17.66 -3.31 -4.93
N LEU A 66 -17.33 -2.25 -4.21
CA LEU A 66 -16.99 -2.24 -2.80
C LEU A 66 -18.20 -2.02 -1.88
N ASN A 67 -19.41 -2.14 -2.42
CA ASN A 67 -20.66 -1.98 -1.67
C ASN A 67 -20.89 -0.57 -1.06
N PHE A 68 -20.28 0.46 -1.65
CA PHE A 68 -20.63 1.83 -1.29
C PHE A 68 -22.00 2.20 -1.86
N ALA A 69 -22.90 2.70 -1.02
CA ALA A 69 -24.21 3.20 -1.46
C ALA A 69 -24.06 4.37 -2.44
N GLU A 70 -25.08 4.58 -3.29
CA GLU A 70 -25.04 5.67 -4.29
C GLU A 70 -24.95 7.06 -3.65
N ASP A 71 -25.57 7.23 -2.48
CA ASP A 71 -25.59 8.45 -1.67
C ASP A 71 -24.47 8.52 -0.61
N HIS A 72 -23.50 7.62 -0.67
CA HIS A 72 -22.43 7.60 0.32
C HIS A 72 -21.55 8.86 0.22
N PRO A 73 -21.25 9.56 1.34
CA PRO A 73 -20.49 10.82 1.34
C PRO A 73 -19.15 10.75 0.61
N ALA A 74 -18.46 9.60 0.65
CA ALA A 74 -17.18 9.42 -0.05
C ALA A 74 -17.29 9.58 -1.58
N ARG A 75 -18.50 9.48 -2.15
CA ARG A 75 -18.76 9.74 -3.58
C ARG A 75 -18.97 11.22 -3.90
N ASP A 76 -18.98 12.09 -2.88
CA ASP A 76 -19.16 13.52 -3.08
C ASP A 76 -17.89 14.13 -3.72
N MET A 77 -18.09 15.17 -4.51
CA MET A 77 -17.03 16.00 -5.08
C MET A 77 -16.15 16.68 -4.01
N GLN A 78 -16.63 16.78 -2.78
CA GLN A 78 -15.85 17.32 -1.68
C GLN A 78 -14.72 16.40 -1.24
N ASP A 79 -14.89 15.08 -1.43
CA ASP A 79 -13.93 14.08 -0.97
C ASP A 79 -13.19 13.37 -2.11
N THR A 80 -13.69 13.47 -3.36
CA THR A 80 -13.17 12.76 -4.54
C THR A 80 -12.81 13.70 -5.68
N PHE A 81 -11.65 13.48 -6.30
CA PHE A 81 -11.26 14.18 -7.53
C PHE A 81 -11.83 13.47 -8.75
N PHE A 82 -12.85 14.05 -9.36
CA PHE A 82 -13.40 13.60 -10.63
C PHE A 82 -12.66 14.23 -11.81
N ILE A 83 -12.28 13.40 -12.78
CA ILE A 83 -11.69 13.83 -14.05
C ILE A 83 -12.81 14.07 -15.08
N GLN A 84 -13.81 13.21 -15.06
CA GLN A 84 -14.98 13.27 -15.94
C GLN A 84 -16.23 12.86 -15.16
N ARG A 85 -17.38 13.43 -15.55
CA ARG A 85 -18.70 13.00 -15.13
C ARG A 85 -19.46 12.44 -16.35
N SER A 86 -20.22 11.39 -16.13
CA SER A 86 -21.06 10.72 -17.14
C SER A 86 -20.27 10.18 -18.36
N PRO A 87 -19.55 9.05 -18.26
CA PRO A 87 -19.40 8.22 -17.08
C PRO A 87 -18.44 8.84 -16.06
N ASP A 88 -18.59 8.48 -14.79
CA ASP A 88 -17.74 8.98 -13.72
C ASP A 88 -16.37 8.33 -13.77
N ILE A 89 -15.37 9.14 -14.11
CA ILE A 89 -13.93 8.80 -14.09
C ILE A 89 -13.25 9.68 -13.03
N LEU A 90 -12.47 9.07 -12.17
CA LEU A 90 -11.95 9.72 -10.98
C LEU A 90 -10.53 9.26 -10.64
N LEU A 91 -9.85 9.99 -9.77
CA LEU A 91 -8.63 9.53 -9.13
C LEU A 91 -9.01 8.64 -7.94
N ARG A 92 -8.43 7.44 -7.88
CA ARG A 92 -8.76 6.45 -6.84
C ARG A 92 -8.52 7.00 -5.44
N THR A 93 -9.48 6.82 -4.56
CA THR A 93 -9.45 7.28 -3.16
C THR A 93 -8.82 6.27 -2.20
N HIS A 94 -8.62 5.04 -2.66
CA HIS A 94 -7.98 3.92 -1.98
C HIS A 94 -7.43 2.91 -3.00
N THR A 95 -6.62 1.97 -2.57
CA THR A 95 -6.06 0.93 -3.44
C THR A 95 -6.94 -0.32 -3.55
N SER A 96 -8.13 -0.33 -2.93
CA SER A 96 -9.10 -1.42 -3.02
C SER A 96 -9.60 -1.67 -4.46
N SER A 97 -9.55 -0.68 -5.34
CA SER A 97 -9.84 -0.85 -6.78
C SER A 97 -8.93 -1.92 -7.43
N VAL A 98 -7.69 -2.04 -6.97
CA VAL A 98 -6.76 -3.08 -7.44
C VAL A 98 -7.22 -4.46 -6.95
N GLN A 99 -7.76 -4.55 -5.73
CA GLN A 99 -8.34 -5.79 -5.22
C GLN A 99 -9.54 -6.22 -6.07
N THR A 100 -10.44 -5.27 -6.39
CA THR A 100 -11.60 -5.52 -7.27
C THR A 100 -11.15 -6.08 -8.61
N ARG A 101 -10.21 -5.41 -9.29
CA ARG A 101 -9.66 -5.86 -10.58
C ARG A 101 -9.02 -7.24 -10.50
N THR A 102 -8.29 -7.52 -9.42
CA THR A 102 -7.68 -8.84 -9.21
C THR A 102 -8.75 -9.91 -9.05
N MET A 103 -9.80 -9.63 -8.29
CA MET A 103 -10.90 -10.59 -8.08
C MET A 103 -11.69 -10.87 -9.35
N GLU A 104 -11.87 -9.91 -10.23
CA GLU A 104 -12.53 -10.09 -11.54
C GLU A 104 -11.76 -11.04 -12.47
N HIS A 105 -10.43 -11.10 -12.34
CA HIS A 105 -9.56 -11.81 -13.27
C HIS A 105 -8.85 -13.03 -12.66
N SER A 106 -9.03 -13.29 -11.37
CA SER A 106 -8.34 -14.35 -10.64
C SER A 106 -9.31 -15.20 -9.84
N GLN A 107 -8.97 -16.47 -9.67
CA GLN A 107 -9.69 -17.40 -8.80
C GLN A 107 -8.91 -17.63 -7.51
N PRO A 108 -9.61 -17.87 -6.37
CA PRO A 108 -8.94 -18.26 -5.12
C PRO A 108 -8.06 -19.53 -5.29
N PRO A 109 -6.92 -19.60 -4.57
CA PRO A 109 -6.50 -18.68 -3.52
C PRO A 109 -5.90 -17.38 -4.05
N ILE A 110 -6.32 -16.25 -3.49
CA ILE A 110 -5.77 -14.91 -3.78
C ILE A 110 -5.04 -14.41 -2.56
N ARG A 111 -3.79 -13.98 -2.73
CA ARG A 111 -2.98 -13.44 -1.65
C ARG A 111 -2.10 -12.33 -2.21
N ILE A 112 -2.59 -11.09 -2.10
CA ILE A 112 -1.98 -9.92 -2.72
C ILE A 112 -1.84 -8.75 -1.76
N ILE A 113 -0.86 -7.89 -2.05
CA ILE A 113 -0.77 -6.53 -1.53
C ILE A 113 -0.83 -5.53 -2.67
N CYS A 114 -1.49 -4.41 -2.41
CA CYS A 114 -1.76 -3.37 -3.39
C CYS A 114 -1.14 -2.04 -2.93
N PRO A 115 0.18 -1.84 -3.11
CA PRO A 115 0.82 -0.58 -2.78
C PRO A 115 0.53 0.46 -3.87
N GLY A 116 0.14 1.67 -3.48
CA GLY A 116 -0.13 2.70 -4.48
C GLY A 116 -0.37 4.08 -3.90
N ARG A 117 -0.40 5.06 -4.79
CA ARG A 117 -0.81 6.43 -4.49
C ARG A 117 -2.33 6.51 -4.57
N VAL A 118 -2.91 7.27 -3.66
CA VAL A 118 -4.35 7.52 -3.57
C VAL A 118 -4.61 9.01 -3.37
N TYR A 119 -5.81 9.45 -3.68
CA TYR A 119 -6.15 10.86 -3.80
C TYR A 119 -7.46 11.15 -3.06
N ARG A 120 -7.45 12.18 -2.23
CA ARG A 120 -8.64 12.68 -1.54
C ARG A 120 -8.68 14.19 -1.59
N ASN A 121 -9.83 14.74 -1.89
CA ASN A 121 -10.01 16.19 -1.97
C ASN A 121 -10.15 16.80 -0.58
N GLU A 122 -9.09 16.66 0.23
CA GLU A 122 -9.03 17.17 1.59
C GLU A 122 -8.23 18.47 1.67
N ALA A 123 -8.56 19.32 2.63
CA ALA A 123 -7.78 20.51 2.89
C ALA A 123 -6.36 20.15 3.34
N ILE A 124 -5.36 20.70 2.66
CA ILE A 124 -3.95 20.44 2.97
C ILE A 124 -3.61 21.02 4.35
N SER A 125 -3.00 20.20 5.19
CA SER A 125 -2.51 20.56 6.51
C SER A 125 -1.17 19.86 6.79
N TYR A 126 -0.60 20.10 7.96
CA TYR A 126 0.61 19.39 8.38
C TYR A 126 0.38 17.87 8.62
N ARG A 127 -0.86 17.41 8.66
CA ARG A 127 -1.25 16.00 8.86
C ARG A 127 -1.96 15.36 7.68
N ALA A 128 -2.48 16.16 6.75
CA ALA A 128 -3.26 15.68 5.62
C ALA A 128 -2.79 16.33 4.32
N HIS A 129 -2.72 15.55 3.26
CA HIS A 129 -2.42 16.01 1.92
C HIS A 129 -3.46 15.45 0.95
N CYS A 130 -3.67 16.13 -0.17
CA CYS A 130 -4.63 15.69 -1.19
C CYS A 130 -4.21 14.39 -1.91
N PHE A 131 -2.99 13.91 -1.71
CA PHE A 131 -2.57 12.57 -2.09
C PHE A 131 -1.67 11.97 -1.00
N PHE A 132 -1.72 10.65 -0.86
CA PHE A 132 -0.84 9.90 0.05
C PHE A 132 -0.60 8.48 -0.51
N HIS A 133 0.22 7.70 0.16
CA HIS A 133 0.49 6.32 -0.22
C HIS A 133 -0.24 5.37 0.73
N GLN A 134 -0.85 4.36 0.16
CA GLN A 134 -1.58 3.32 0.89
C GLN A 134 -1.07 1.95 0.45
N VAL A 135 -1.06 1.00 1.35
CA VAL A 135 -0.84 -0.42 1.06
C VAL A 135 -2.01 -1.19 1.64
N GLU A 136 -2.75 -1.87 0.80
CA GLU A 136 -3.81 -2.78 1.21
C GLU A 136 -3.40 -4.22 0.97
N ALA A 137 -3.92 -5.13 1.77
CA ALA A 137 -3.72 -6.57 1.60
C ALA A 137 -5.08 -7.28 1.47
N LEU A 138 -5.13 -8.25 0.56
CA LEU A 138 -6.29 -9.13 0.37
C LEU A 138 -5.83 -10.58 0.44
N TYR A 139 -6.51 -11.37 1.28
CA TYR A 139 -6.31 -12.80 1.37
C TYR A 139 -7.64 -13.53 1.27
N ILE A 140 -7.82 -14.32 0.23
CA ILE A 140 -9.00 -15.16 -0.02
C ILE A 140 -8.53 -16.60 -0.20
N ASP A 141 -8.96 -17.49 0.68
CA ASP A 141 -8.67 -18.91 0.62
C ASP A 141 -9.72 -19.70 1.45
N LYS A 142 -9.68 -21.02 1.34
CA LYS A 142 -10.54 -21.90 2.15
C LYS A 142 -10.11 -21.84 3.62
N ASN A 143 -11.12 -21.82 4.51
CA ASN A 143 -10.94 -21.88 5.96
C ASN A 143 -10.18 -20.68 6.57
N VAL A 144 -10.07 -19.54 5.87
CA VAL A 144 -9.54 -18.30 6.44
C VAL A 144 -10.50 -17.73 7.46
N SER A 145 -9.96 -17.30 8.59
CA SER A 145 -10.73 -16.82 9.75
C SER A 145 -10.22 -15.46 10.23
N PHE A 146 -10.99 -14.83 11.11
CA PHE A 146 -10.55 -13.60 11.78
C PHE A 146 -9.29 -13.80 12.65
N ALA A 147 -9.03 -15.04 13.10
CA ALA A 147 -7.80 -15.37 13.81
C ALA A 147 -6.57 -15.28 12.90
N ASP A 148 -6.70 -15.72 11.65
CA ASP A 148 -5.63 -15.61 10.65
C ASP A 148 -5.33 -14.15 10.32
N LEU A 149 -6.38 -13.32 10.16
CA LEU A 149 -6.24 -11.87 10.01
C LEU A 149 -5.46 -11.27 11.17
N LYS A 150 -5.87 -11.55 12.41
CA LYS A 150 -5.21 -11.06 13.62
C LYS A 150 -3.74 -11.48 13.69
N GLN A 151 -3.44 -12.72 13.32
CA GLN A 151 -2.08 -13.24 13.34
C GLN A 151 -1.19 -12.58 12.28
N ALA A 152 -1.70 -12.38 11.06
CA ALA A 152 -0.99 -11.66 10.00
C ALA A 152 -0.69 -10.22 10.40
N LEU A 153 -1.67 -9.53 11.01
CA LEU A 153 -1.52 -8.17 11.50
C LEU A 153 -0.52 -8.06 12.66
N LEU A 154 -0.52 -9.03 13.58
CA LEU A 154 0.46 -9.08 14.67
C LEU A 154 1.87 -9.32 14.15
N TYR A 155 2.03 -10.21 13.17
CA TYR A 155 3.31 -10.45 12.51
C TYR A 155 3.81 -9.16 11.85
N PHE A 156 2.97 -8.52 11.03
CA PHE A 156 3.29 -7.26 10.40
C PHE A 156 3.72 -6.19 11.42
N ALA A 157 2.94 -6.01 12.49
CA ALA A 157 3.22 -5.01 13.50
C ALA A 157 4.57 -5.25 14.20
N LYS A 158 4.91 -6.49 14.50
CA LYS A 158 6.19 -6.84 15.13
C LYS A 158 7.39 -6.66 14.20
N GLU A 159 7.26 -7.05 12.95
CA GLU A 159 8.32 -6.89 11.95
C GLU A 159 8.59 -5.41 11.64
N MET A 160 7.53 -4.61 11.52
CA MET A 160 7.62 -3.19 11.14
C MET A 160 8.01 -2.27 12.31
N PHE A 161 7.51 -2.53 13.52
CA PHE A 161 7.62 -1.62 14.67
C PHE A 161 8.40 -2.21 15.86
N GLY A 162 8.87 -3.46 15.74
CA GLY A 162 9.67 -4.14 16.76
C GLY A 162 8.92 -5.22 17.53
N SER A 163 9.66 -6.20 18.05
CA SER A 163 9.15 -7.43 18.69
C SER A 163 8.19 -7.19 19.86
N GLU A 164 8.39 -6.10 20.60
CA GLU A 164 7.60 -5.74 21.77
C GLU A 164 6.26 -5.04 21.42
N THR A 165 6.02 -4.79 20.15
CA THR A 165 4.80 -4.12 19.68
C THR A 165 3.56 -4.97 19.99
N GLN A 166 2.60 -4.35 20.65
CA GLN A 166 1.29 -4.93 20.90
C GLN A 166 0.26 -4.35 19.94
N ILE A 167 -0.74 -5.14 19.57
CA ILE A 167 -1.87 -4.70 18.76
C ILE A 167 -3.15 -4.70 19.57
N ARG A 168 -4.05 -3.78 19.22
CA ARG A 168 -5.42 -3.71 19.72
C ARG A 168 -6.36 -3.53 18.53
N LEU A 169 -7.38 -4.39 18.44
CA LEU A 169 -8.43 -4.27 17.45
C LEU A 169 -9.65 -3.63 18.11
N ARG A 170 -10.15 -2.54 17.52
CA ARG A 170 -11.37 -1.86 17.93
C ARG A 170 -12.45 -2.10 16.87
N PRO A 171 -13.69 -2.47 17.26
CA PRO A 171 -14.79 -2.58 16.29
C PRO A 171 -14.95 -1.29 15.47
N SER A 172 -15.16 -1.44 14.18
CA SER A 172 -15.39 -0.34 13.23
C SER A 172 -16.38 -0.78 12.15
N TYR A 173 -16.64 0.07 11.19
CA TYR A 173 -17.50 -0.22 10.06
C TYR A 173 -16.84 0.20 8.74
N PHE A 174 -16.81 -0.73 7.78
CA PHE A 174 -16.45 -0.45 6.39
C PHE A 174 -17.46 -1.17 5.47
N PRO A 175 -17.89 -0.54 4.35
CA PRO A 175 -18.93 -1.11 3.48
C PRO A 175 -18.61 -2.49 2.92
N PHE A 176 -17.32 -2.80 2.77
CA PHE A 176 -16.81 -4.01 2.12
C PHE A 176 -16.25 -5.07 3.09
N THR A 177 -16.36 -4.86 4.42
CA THR A 177 -15.91 -5.84 5.41
C THR A 177 -16.93 -6.07 6.52
N GLU A 178 -17.05 -7.33 6.98
CA GLU A 178 -17.85 -7.71 8.15
C GLU A 178 -17.34 -9.03 8.75
N PRO A 179 -16.92 -9.07 10.04
CA PRO A 179 -16.76 -7.93 10.94
C PRO A 179 -15.59 -7.03 10.51
N SER A 180 -15.71 -5.74 10.86
CA SER A 180 -14.70 -4.72 10.61
C SER A 180 -14.03 -4.27 11.91
N ALA A 181 -12.77 -3.89 11.83
CA ALA A 181 -12.01 -3.35 12.95
C ALA A 181 -10.98 -2.32 12.50
N GLU A 182 -10.62 -1.42 13.39
CA GLU A 182 -9.43 -0.59 13.29
C GLU A 182 -8.34 -1.19 14.17
N MET A 183 -7.11 -1.20 13.67
CA MET A 183 -5.95 -1.70 14.41
C MET A 183 -5.09 -0.55 14.91
N ASP A 184 -4.91 -0.55 16.24
CA ASP A 184 -3.94 0.28 16.93
C ASP A 184 -2.71 -0.54 17.30
N ILE A 185 -1.55 0.10 17.30
CA ILE A 185 -0.31 -0.42 17.90
C ILE A 185 0.02 0.32 19.19
N SER A 186 0.72 -0.35 20.11
CA SER A 186 1.32 0.33 21.26
C SER A 186 2.32 1.38 20.76
N CYS A 187 2.25 2.60 21.28
CA CYS A 187 3.11 3.68 20.85
C CYS A 187 4.58 3.34 21.13
N ASN A 188 5.38 3.17 20.09
CA ASN A 188 6.80 2.83 20.17
C ASN A 188 7.68 3.99 20.69
N ILE A 189 7.20 5.24 20.60
CA ILE A 189 7.93 6.41 21.11
C ILE A 189 7.90 6.46 22.64
N CYS A 190 6.76 6.17 23.27
CA CYS A 190 6.61 6.26 24.72
C CYS A 190 6.45 4.89 25.41
N GLY A 191 6.54 3.79 24.68
CA GLY A 191 6.33 2.45 25.21
C GLY A 191 4.94 2.25 25.84
N GLY A 192 3.90 2.86 25.24
CA GLY A 192 2.52 2.78 25.72
C GLY A 192 2.17 3.70 26.92
N LYS A 193 3.11 4.49 27.42
CA LYS A 193 2.90 5.36 28.61
C LYS A 193 2.04 6.61 28.33
N GLY A 194 1.89 6.97 27.07
CA GLY A 194 1.22 8.20 26.65
C GLY A 194 2.18 9.37 26.43
N CYS A 195 2.15 9.97 25.24
CA CYS A 195 2.95 11.16 24.87
C CYS A 195 2.15 12.04 23.89
N ALA A 196 2.69 13.20 23.54
CA ALA A 196 2.03 14.11 22.61
C ALA A 196 1.76 13.48 21.21
N PHE A 197 2.63 12.59 20.74
CA PHE A 197 2.46 11.90 19.47
C PHE A 197 1.20 11.00 19.48
N CYS A 198 1.04 10.15 20.48
CA CYS A 198 -0.13 9.27 20.63
C CYS A 198 -1.30 9.96 21.33
N LYS A 199 -1.30 11.30 21.47
CA LYS A 199 -2.33 12.07 22.16
C LYS A 199 -2.60 11.57 23.57
N HIS A 200 -1.56 11.15 24.28
CA HIS A 200 -1.57 10.61 25.65
C HIS A 200 -2.37 9.30 25.84
N THR A 201 -2.78 8.64 24.76
CA THR A 201 -3.53 7.38 24.82
C THR A 201 -2.65 6.15 25.01
N GLY A 202 -1.35 6.24 24.65
CA GLY A 202 -0.44 5.10 24.59
C GLY A 202 -0.60 4.25 23.32
N TRP A 203 -1.56 4.57 22.44
CA TRP A 203 -1.90 3.81 21.25
C TRP A 203 -1.90 4.70 19.99
N VAL A 204 -1.56 4.11 18.85
CA VAL A 204 -1.57 4.78 17.55
C VAL A 204 -2.31 3.89 16.56
N GLU A 205 -3.37 4.44 15.98
CA GLU A 205 -4.10 3.79 14.89
C GLU A 205 -3.26 3.77 13.62
N ILE A 206 -3.18 2.61 12.96
CA ILE A 206 -2.35 2.45 11.76
C ILE A 206 -3.12 1.93 10.54
N LEU A 207 -4.22 1.19 10.72
CA LEU A 207 -4.99 0.65 9.59
C LEU A 207 -6.41 0.25 9.99
N GLY A 208 -7.28 0.16 8.99
CA GLY A 208 -8.55 -0.57 9.04
C GLY A 208 -8.39 -2.00 8.52
N CYS A 209 -9.16 -2.94 9.05
CA CYS A 209 -9.13 -4.34 8.64
C CYS A 209 -10.50 -4.99 8.84
N GLY A 210 -10.69 -6.18 8.28
CA GLY A 210 -11.91 -6.95 8.47
C GLY A 210 -11.94 -8.21 7.60
N MET A 211 -12.97 -9.02 7.81
CA MET A 211 -13.30 -10.12 6.91
C MET A 211 -14.04 -9.54 5.70
N VAL A 212 -13.72 -10.04 4.53
CA VAL A 212 -14.35 -9.56 3.28
C VAL A 212 -15.85 -9.89 3.34
N ALA A 213 -16.69 -8.89 3.11
CA ALA A 213 -18.15 -9.05 3.11
C ALA A 213 -18.60 -9.97 1.96
N VAL A 214 -19.68 -10.73 2.20
CA VAL A 214 -20.23 -11.65 1.19
C VAL A 214 -20.60 -10.93 -0.10
N SER A 215 -21.15 -9.72 0.00
CA SER A 215 -21.48 -8.87 -1.16
C SER A 215 -20.27 -8.53 -2.04
N TYR A 216 -19.08 -8.50 -1.48
CA TYR A 216 -17.85 -8.25 -2.22
C TYR A 216 -17.26 -9.52 -2.84
N THR A 217 -17.50 -10.68 -2.25
CA THR A 217 -16.95 -11.97 -2.74
C THR A 217 -17.59 -12.44 -4.05
N HIS A 218 -18.72 -11.88 -4.48
CA HIS A 218 -19.36 -12.23 -5.76
C HIS A 218 -18.47 -12.00 -6.98
N LEU A 219 -17.44 -11.15 -6.86
CA LEU A 219 -16.49 -10.90 -7.94
C LEU A 219 -15.63 -12.12 -8.29
N THR A 220 -15.41 -13.04 -7.35
CA THR A 220 -14.53 -14.22 -7.56
C THR A 220 -15.22 -15.54 -7.36
N LEU A 221 -16.31 -15.60 -6.60
CA LEU A 221 -16.99 -16.82 -6.24
C LEU A 221 -18.26 -16.94 -7.10
N PRO A 222 -18.56 -18.12 -7.71
CA PRO A 222 -19.83 -18.31 -8.36
C PRO A 222 -20.95 -18.15 -7.33
N THR A 223 -21.92 -17.34 -7.67
CA THR A 223 -23.15 -17.17 -6.87
C THR A 223 -23.82 -18.56 -6.81
N ILE A 224 -23.92 -19.16 -5.64
CA ILE A 224 -24.67 -20.38 -5.41
C ILE A 224 -26.16 -20.02 -5.25
#